data_32d5883c6ddad828f42a9b49f0ee199b
#
_entry.id   32d5883c6ddad828f42a9b49f0ee199b
#
_cell.length_a   1.000
_cell.length_b   1.000
_cell.length_c   1.000
_cell.angle_alpha   90.00
_cell.angle_beta   90.00
_cell.angle_gamma   90.00
#
_symmetry.space_group_name_H-M   'P 1'
#
loop_
_entity.id
_entity.type
_entity.pdbx_description
1 polymer ?
#
loop_
_entity_poly.entity_id
_entity_poly.type
_entity_poly.pdbx_seq_one_letter_code
_entity_poly.pdbx_strand_id
1 'polypeptide(L)'
;MNFRLPIVGGCLAVAFLAGCSVDNNPDSSLQEVAAAAYRSAEPPSLTVFTMVNNRTGDGGHSALMVNGSQRVIFDPAGSFRDDRLPERGDVLYGVTPAWLQAYESAHARSTFHVVAQEIPVTAALAEQALRLVQANGPVPGAFCANATTGILRQLDSFQGVDSTFFPAKLMAQLETFPNVSTTKLFENDDGDVIDAVRAGQLAALPQPQQPGQAGPFAEVRKLP
;
A
#
# COMPACT_ATOMS: atom_id res chain seq x y z
N MET A 1 69.36 -30.33 0.54
CA MET A 1 67.97 -30.80 0.27
C MET A 1 67.06 -29.76 0.84
N ASN A 2 66.55 -28.84 0.00
CA ASN A 2 65.67 -27.77 0.44
C ASN A 2 64.23 -28.11 0.08
N PHE A 3 63.39 -28.44 1.10
CA PHE A 3 61.93 -28.68 0.97
C PHE A 3 61.22 -27.33 0.95
N ARG A 4 60.62 -27.00 -0.17
CA ARG A 4 59.65 -25.85 -0.26
C ARG A 4 58.23 -26.38 -0.07
N LEU A 5 57.56 -25.93 1.01
CA LEU A 5 56.13 -26.15 1.22
C LEU A 5 55.36 -25.20 0.32
N PRO A 6 54.29 -25.64 -0.39
CA PRO A 6 53.40 -24.75 -1.08
C PRO A 6 52.35 -24.16 -0.09
N ILE A 7 52.21 -22.83 -0.09
CA ILE A 7 51.17 -22.12 0.61
C ILE A 7 49.88 -22.25 -0.23
N VAL A 8 48.91 -23.04 0.24
CA VAL A 8 47.58 -23.11 -0.34
C VAL A 8 46.81 -21.91 0.20
N GLY A 9 46.62 -20.89 -0.65
CA GLY A 9 45.77 -19.75 -0.37
C GLY A 9 44.30 -20.16 -0.43
N GLY A 10 43.66 -20.31 0.72
CA GLY A 10 42.20 -20.51 0.80
C GLY A 10 41.48 -19.21 0.49
N CYS A 11 40.77 -19.12 -0.67
CA CYS A 11 39.82 -18.08 -0.95
C CYS A 11 38.59 -18.29 -0.07
N LEU A 12 38.41 -17.43 0.94
CA LEU A 12 37.20 -17.35 1.76
C LEU A 12 36.11 -16.68 0.91
N ALA A 13 35.25 -17.46 0.30
CA ALA A 13 34.03 -16.95 -0.37
C ALA A 13 33.08 -16.47 0.71
N VAL A 14 33.01 -15.14 0.92
CA VAL A 14 31.95 -14.50 1.74
C VAL A 14 30.67 -14.53 0.92
N ALA A 15 29.80 -15.48 1.22
CA ALA A 15 28.44 -15.50 0.69
C ALA A 15 27.67 -14.34 1.34
N PHE A 16 27.40 -13.28 0.59
CA PHE A 16 26.43 -12.26 0.97
C PHE A 16 25.04 -12.91 0.93
N LEU A 17 24.54 -13.26 2.10
CA LEU A 17 23.11 -13.53 2.30
C LEU A 17 22.37 -12.19 2.14
N ALA A 18 21.91 -11.89 0.92
CA ALA A 18 20.91 -10.88 0.70
C ALA A 18 19.61 -11.40 1.36
N GLY A 19 19.46 -11.14 2.66
CA GLY A 19 18.24 -11.42 3.38
C GLY A 19 17.14 -10.52 2.80
N CYS A 20 15.98 -11.09 2.43
CA CYS A 20 14.76 -10.33 2.20
C CYS A 20 14.48 -9.55 3.48
N SER A 21 14.70 -8.24 3.48
CA SER A 21 14.38 -7.41 4.63
C SER A 21 12.87 -7.28 4.72
N VAL A 22 12.30 -7.69 5.86
CA VAL A 22 10.96 -7.25 6.26
C VAL A 22 11.10 -5.81 6.72
N ASP A 23 10.11 -4.99 6.42
CA ASP A 23 10.07 -3.62 6.93
C ASP A 23 10.06 -3.62 8.47
N ASN A 24 10.99 -2.88 9.06
CA ASN A 24 11.17 -2.78 10.51
C ASN A 24 10.55 -1.51 11.11
N ASN A 25 9.64 -0.83 10.40
CA ASN A 25 8.95 0.30 11.02
C ASN A 25 8.04 -0.18 12.15
N PRO A 26 7.98 0.57 13.26
CA PRO A 26 7.14 0.18 14.37
C PRO A 26 5.66 0.21 13.98
N ASP A 27 4.96 -0.86 14.28
CA ASP A 27 3.50 -0.92 14.17
C ASP A 27 2.82 0.19 15.00
N SER A 28 1.80 0.81 14.46
CA SER A 28 0.89 1.65 15.23
C SER A 28 0.23 0.86 16.37
N SER A 29 -0.03 1.51 17.48
CA SER A 29 -0.71 0.87 18.62
C SER A 29 -2.14 0.47 18.26
N LEU A 30 -2.69 -0.51 18.97
CA LEU A 30 -4.11 -0.90 18.79
C LEU A 30 -5.08 0.26 19.10
N GLN A 31 -4.68 1.20 19.96
CA GLN A 31 -5.49 2.38 20.27
C GLN A 31 -5.53 3.35 19.09
N GLU A 32 -4.41 3.62 18.41
CA GLU A 32 -4.34 4.44 17.20
C GLU A 32 -5.15 3.82 16.06
N VAL A 33 -4.98 2.52 15.83
CA VAL A 33 -5.75 1.75 14.85
C VAL A 33 -7.26 1.86 15.11
N ALA A 34 -7.69 1.67 16.36
CA ALA A 34 -9.10 1.76 16.73
C ALA A 34 -9.66 3.19 16.59
N ALA A 35 -8.86 4.21 16.94
CA ALA A 35 -9.25 5.61 16.81
C ALA A 35 -9.39 6.07 15.34
N ALA A 36 -8.59 5.50 14.44
CA ALA A 36 -8.61 5.82 13.02
C ALA A 36 -9.68 5.06 12.22
N ALA A 37 -10.35 4.04 12.82
CA ALA A 37 -11.27 3.17 12.09
C ALA A 37 -12.31 3.97 11.26
N TYR A 38 -12.30 3.76 9.95
CA TYR A 38 -13.22 4.41 9.02
C TYR A 38 -14.15 3.38 8.38
N ARG A 39 -15.46 3.65 8.42
CA ARG A 39 -16.50 2.86 7.75
C ARG A 39 -17.00 3.63 6.54
N SER A 40 -16.89 3.02 5.36
CA SER A 40 -17.49 3.55 4.14
C SER A 40 -19.00 3.33 4.13
N ALA A 41 -19.73 4.24 3.46
CA ALA A 41 -21.14 4.05 3.15
C ALA A 41 -21.36 3.19 1.89
N GLU A 42 -20.30 2.90 1.14
CA GLU A 42 -20.34 2.08 -0.07
C GLU A 42 -20.59 0.59 0.27
N PRO A 43 -21.18 -0.18 -0.67
CA PRO A 43 -21.38 -1.61 -0.47
C PRO A 43 -20.05 -2.34 -0.19
N PRO A 44 -20.10 -3.49 0.51
CA PRO A 44 -18.92 -4.30 0.75
C PRO A 44 -18.25 -4.74 -0.54
N SER A 45 -16.92 -4.54 -0.64
CA SER A 45 -16.12 -4.89 -1.80
C SER A 45 -14.69 -5.24 -1.44
N LEU A 46 -14.01 -5.93 -2.35
CA LEU A 46 -12.57 -6.11 -2.38
C LEU A 46 -12.02 -5.40 -3.61
N THR A 47 -10.98 -4.58 -3.44
CA THR A 47 -10.31 -3.92 -4.57
C THR A 47 -8.84 -4.31 -4.58
N VAL A 48 -8.39 -4.93 -5.66
CA VAL A 48 -6.97 -5.17 -5.88
C VAL A 48 -6.39 -4.03 -6.70
N PHE A 49 -5.40 -3.36 -6.13
CA PHE A 49 -4.58 -2.39 -6.85
C PHE A 49 -3.39 -3.09 -7.49
N THR A 50 -3.09 -2.73 -8.74
CA THR A 50 -1.88 -3.15 -9.43
C THR A 50 -1.19 -1.93 -10.00
N MET A 51 0.06 -1.69 -9.60
CA MET A 51 0.92 -0.64 -10.13
C MET A 51 1.60 -1.19 -11.38
N VAL A 52 1.23 -0.67 -12.54
CA VAL A 52 1.69 -1.17 -13.85
C VAL A 52 2.69 -0.19 -14.44
N ASN A 53 3.87 -0.68 -14.81
CA ASN A 53 4.91 0.14 -15.42
C ASN A 53 4.46 0.66 -16.79
N ASN A 54 4.45 1.98 -16.99
CA ASN A 54 3.95 2.64 -18.18
C ASN A 54 4.70 2.28 -19.47
N ARG A 55 5.97 1.87 -19.35
CA ARG A 55 6.82 1.53 -20.51
C ARG A 55 6.77 0.05 -20.87
N THR A 56 6.76 -0.84 -19.86
CA THR A 56 6.89 -2.30 -20.09
C THR A 56 5.58 -3.05 -19.97
N GLY A 57 4.60 -2.49 -19.25
CA GLY A 57 3.36 -3.19 -18.88
C GLY A 57 3.52 -4.18 -17.74
N ASP A 58 4.72 -4.29 -17.14
CA ASP A 58 4.95 -5.19 -16.02
C ASP A 58 4.30 -4.64 -14.74
N GLY A 59 3.78 -5.52 -13.90
CA GLY A 59 3.29 -5.18 -12.58
C GLY A 59 4.45 -5.00 -11.58
N GLY A 60 4.60 -3.80 -11.03
CA GLY A 60 5.63 -3.47 -10.03
C GLY A 60 5.20 -3.76 -8.59
N HIS A 61 3.90 -3.65 -8.29
CA HIS A 61 3.36 -3.84 -6.95
C HIS A 61 1.89 -4.27 -7.00
N SER A 62 1.38 -4.85 -5.91
CA SER A 62 -0.05 -5.08 -5.71
C SER A 62 -0.44 -4.96 -4.23
N ALA A 63 -1.65 -4.42 -3.99
CA ALA A 63 -2.25 -4.27 -2.68
C ALA A 63 -3.73 -4.66 -2.72
N LEU A 64 -4.33 -4.89 -1.55
CA LEU A 64 -5.72 -5.29 -1.40
C LEU A 64 -6.47 -4.34 -0.46
N MET A 65 -7.40 -3.55 -0.98
CA MET A 65 -8.36 -2.83 -0.15
C MET A 65 -9.53 -3.75 0.22
N VAL A 66 -9.88 -3.74 1.49
CA VAL A 66 -11.08 -4.38 2.02
C VAL A 66 -12.04 -3.31 2.49
N ASN A 67 -13.24 -3.28 1.91
CA ASN A 67 -14.35 -2.43 2.32
C ASN A 67 -15.40 -3.27 3.05
N GLY A 68 -15.25 -3.43 4.36
CA GLY A 68 -16.12 -4.20 5.26
C GLY A 68 -16.68 -3.34 6.39
N SER A 69 -16.66 -3.84 7.61
CA SER A 69 -17.02 -3.05 8.81
C SER A 69 -16.13 -1.84 9.02
N GLN A 70 -14.91 -1.91 8.49
CA GLN A 70 -14.02 -0.78 8.28
C GLN A 70 -13.32 -0.91 6.92
N ARG A 71 -12.84 0.22 6.37
CA ARG A 71 -12.06 0.23 5.14
C ARG A 71 -10.57 0.31 5.47
N VAL A 72 -9.82 -0.67 4.97
CA VAL A 72 -8.38 -0.79 5.13
C VAL A 72 -7.71 -1.11 3.80
N ILE A 73 -6.41 -0.84 3.67
CA ILE A 73 -5.58 -1.34 2.57
C ILE A 73 -4.49 -2.23 3.16
N PHE A 74 -4.47 -3.49 2.77
CA PHE A 74 -3.33 -4.37 2.95
C PHE A 74 -2.34 -4.08 1.84
N ASP A 75 -1.20 -3.47 2.20
CA ASP A 75 -0.14 -2.99 1.30
C ASP A 75 1.16 -3.79 1.53
N PRO A 76 1.18 -5.09 1.19
CA PRO A 76 2.23 -6.01 1.57
C PRO A 76 3.59 -5.62 0.97
N ALA A 77 4.58 -5.37 1.82
CA ALA A 77 5.89 -4.84 1.46
C ALA A 77 5.80 -3.49 0.72
N GLY A 78 4.77 -2.71 0.98
CA GLY A 78 4.54 -1.39 0.39
C GLY A 78 5.45 -0.31 0.99
N SER A 79 5.47 0.84 0.35
CA SER A 79 6.25 2.00 0.77
C SER A 79 5.40 3.24 1.07
N PHE A 80 4.07 3.14 0.95
CA PHE A 80 3.17 4.23 1.28
C PHE A 80 3.04 4.39 2.79
N ARG A 81 3.51 5.53 3.34
CA ARG A 81 3.50 5.81 4.78
C ARG A 81 3.22 7.27 5.06
N ASP A 82 2.38 7.51 6.04
CA ASP A 82 2.12 8.85 6.56
C ASP A 82 1.81 8.74 8.07
N ASP A 83 2.44 9.57 8.90
CA ASP A 83 2.27 9.54 10.36
C ASP A 83 0.82 9.77 10.82
N ARG A 84 -0.03 10.27 9.93
CA ARG A 84 -1.47 10.51 10.16
C ARG A 84 -2.34 9.32 9.77
N LEU A 85 -1.78 8.29 9.11
CA LEU A 85 -2.46 7.08 8.68
C LEU A 85 -1.87 5.87 9.39
N PRO A 86 -2.50 5.37 10.45
CA PRO A 86 -1.96 4.23 11.20
C PRO A 86 -1.73 3.01 10.31
N GLU A 87 -0.56 2.41 10.47
CA GLU A 87 -0.17 1.16 9.82
C GLU A 87 0.19 0.11 10.87
N ARG A 88 -0.25 -1.13 10.64
CA ARG A 88 0.12 -2.26 11.47
C ARG A 88 0.11 -3.56 10.67
N GLY A 89 1.24 -4.27 10.62
CA GLY A 89 1.38 -5.53 9.89
C GLY A 89 1.06 -5.40 8.40
N ASP A 90 1.59 -4.36 7.73
CA ASP A 90 1.31 -3.98 6.35
C ASP A 90 -0.16 -3.63 6.06
N VAL A 91 -0.96 -3.31 7.07
CA VAL A 91 -2.33 -2.85 6.92
C VAL A 91 -2.43 -1.37 7.27
N LEU A 92 -2.90 -0.55 6.33
CA LEU A 92 -3.23 0.86 6.50
C LEU A 92 -4.67 0.99 7.00
N TYR A 93 -4.87 1.72 8.09
CA TYR A 93 -6.18 1.87 8.75
C TYR A 93 -6.73 3.29 8.56
N GLY A 94 -8.06 3.41 8.60
CA GLY A 94 -8.69 4.73 8.47
C GLY A 94 -8.69 5.27 7.05
N VAL A 95 -8.79 4.39 6.05
CA VAL A 95 -8.75 4.74 4.62
C VAL A 95 -10.03 5.47 4.21
N THR A 96 -10.10 6.77 4.51
CA THR A 96 -11.16 7.68 4.02
C THR A 96 -11.06 7.86 2.50
N PRO A 97 -12.07 8.46 1.82
CA PRO A 97 -11.94 8.78 0.40
C PRO A 97 -10.70 9.64 0.06
N ALA A 98 -10.35 10.58 0.94
CA ALA A 98 -9.15 11.41 0.76
C ALA A 98 -7.84 10.59 0.88
N TRP A 99 -7.78 9.64 1.83
CA TRP A 99 -6.63 8.74 1.96
C TRP A 99 -6.53 7.75 0.79
N LEU A 100 -7.68 7.25 0.30
CA LEU A 100 -7.69 6.40 -0.89
C LEU A 100 -7.14 7.16 -2.11
N GLN A 101 -7.61 8.40 -2.34
CA GLN A 101 -7.09 9.24 -3.40
C GLN A 101 -5.59 9.52 -3.25
N ALA A 102 -5.12 9.80 -2.04
CA ALA A 102 -3.70 10.04 -1.76
C ALA A 102 -2.86 8.77 -2.02
N TYR A 103 -3.37 7.59 -1.65
CA TYR A 103 -2.73 6.31 -1.91
C TYR A 103 -2.59 6.04 -3.41
N GLU A 104 -3.68 6.19 -4.17
CA GLU A 104 -3.67 5.97 -5.62
C GLU A 104 -2.77 6.98 -6.34
N SER A 105 -2.87 8.27 -5.99
CA SER A 105 -2.04 9.34 -6.58
C SER A 105 -0.55 9.14 -6.27
N ALA A 106 -0.19 8.72 -5.04
CA ALA A 106 1.20 8.45 -4.70
C ALA A 106 1.83 7.34 -5.56
N HIS A 107 1.01 6.38 -6.00
CA HIS A 107 1.46 5.26 -6.84
C HIS A 107 1.32 5.53 -8.35
N ALA A 108 0.42 6.44 -8.77
CA ALA A 108 0.27 6.87 -10.15
C ALA A 108 1.31 7.97 -10.46
N ARG A 109 2.44 7.57 -11.05
CA ARG A 109 3.57 8.45 -11.36
C ARG A 109 3.89 8.36 -12.85
N SER A 110 4.79 9.20 -13.33
CA SER A 110 5.25 9.14 -14.73
C SER A 110 5.74 7.75 -15.14
N THR A 111 6.22 6.94 -14.19
CA THR A 111 6.72 5.57 -14.41
C THR A 111 5.67 4.47 -14.26
N PHE A 112 4.61 4.71 -13.48
CA PHE A 112 3.57 3.73 -13.19
C PHE A 112 2.17 4.35 -13.26
N HIS A 113 1.20 3.57 -13.68
CA HIS A 113 -0.22 3.86 -13.46
C HIS A 113 -0.82 2.84 -12.50
N VAL A 114 -1.90 3.21 -11.85
CA VAL A 114 -2.65 2.33 -10.93
C VAL A 114 -3.83 1.73 -11.69
N VAL A 115 -3.96 0.40 -11.64
CA VAL A 115 -5.15 -0.33 -12.05
C VAL A 115 -5.87 -0.80 -10.80
N ALA A 116 -7.10 -0.35 -10.58
CA ALA A 116 -7.95 -0.79 -9.47
C ALA A 116 -9.05 -1.70 -10.00
N GLN A 117 -9.09 -2.94 -9.50
CA GLN A 117 -10.09 -3.95 -9.85
C GLN A 117 -10.97 -4.20 -8.63
N GLU A 118 -12.16 -3.61 -8.63
CA GLU A 118 -13.14 -3.73 -7.56
C GLU A 118 -14.11 -4.89 -7.85
N ILE A 119 -14.30 -5.74 -6.87
CA ILE A 119 -15.17 -6.90 -6.91
C ILE A 119 -16.18 -6.77 -5.76
N PRO A 120 -17.48 -6.61 -6.04
CA PRO A 120 -18.53 -6.63 -5.02
C PRO A 120 -18.57 -7.98 -4.31
N VAL A 121 -18.65 -7.96 -2.99
CA VAL A 121 -18.71 -9.18 -2.18
C VAL A 121 -19.80 -9.08 -1.11
N THR A 122 -20.12 -10.19 -0.47
CA THR A 122 -21.01 -10.17 0.70
C THR A 122 -20.32 -9.53 1.91
N ALA A 123 -21.08 -8.95 2.83
CA ALA A 123 -20.53 -8.42 4.07
C ALA A 123 -19.75 -9.49 4.87
N ALA A 124 -20.23 -10.72 4.88
CA ALA A 124 -19.57 -11.83 5.57
C ALA A 124 -18.18 -12.13 4.96
N LEU A 125 -18.06 -12.09 3.62
CA LEU A 125 -16.80 -12.33 2.92
C LEU A 125 -15.84 -11.15 3.10
N ALA A 126 -16.32 -9.90 3.08
CA ALA A 126 -15.50 -8.74 3.40
C ALA A 126 -14.94 -8.81 4.83
N GLU A 127 -15.75 -9.23 5.80
CA GLU A 127 -15.30 -9.44 7.19
C GLU A 127 -14.29 -10.59 7.31
N GLN A 128 -14.44 -11.64 6.52
CA GLN A 128 -13.43 -12.72 6.46
C GLN A 128 -12.11 -12.18 5.90
N ALA A 129 -12.15 -11.44 4.80
CA ALA A 129 -10.96 -10.81 4.21
C ALA A 129 -10.29 -9.84 5.19
N LEU A 130 -11.08 -9.01 5.90
CA LEU A 130 -10.59 -8.08 6.91
C LEU A 130 -9.78 -8.81 8.00
N ARG A 131 -10.34 -9.89 8.55
CA ARG A 131 -9.62 -10.70 9.55
C ARG A 131 -8.34 -11.31 9.01
N LEU A 132 -8.35 -11.79 7.76
CA LEU A 132 -7.18 -12.41 7.13
C LEU A 132 -6.04 -11.41 6.92
N VAL A 133 -6.32 -10.22 6.40
CA VAL A 133 -5.28 -9.20 6.20
C VAL A 133 -4.71 -8.72 7.53
N GLN A 134 -5.55 -8.55 8.56
CA GLN A 134 -5.12 -8.15 9.90
C GLN A 134 -4.26 -9.21 10.62
N ALA A 135 -4.46 -10.49 10.28
CA ALA A 135 -3.71 -11.60 10.87
C ALA A 135 -2.44 -11.95 10.07
N ASN A 136 -2.25 -11.42 8.87
CA ASN A 136 -1.14 -11.81 7.99
C ASN A 136 0.23 -11.40 8.55
N GLY A 137 0.32 -10.21 9.13
CA GLY A 137 1.60 -9.63 9.55
C GLY A 137 2.44 -9.11 8.37
N PRO A 138 3.63 -8.57 8.66
CA PRO A 138 4.48 -7.92 7.67
C PRO A 138 5.03 -8.91 6.63
N VAL A 139 5.15 -8.46 5.39
CA VAL A 139 5.51 -9.26 4.22
C VAL A 139 6.91 -8.87 3.72
N PRO A 140 7.80 -9.82 3.41
CA PRO A 140 9.09 -9.53 2.83
C PRO A 140 8.98 -8.87 1.45
N GLY A 141 9.95 -8.05 1.07
CA GLY A 141 10.04 -7.43 -0.26
C GLY A 141 9.87 -8.45 -1.39
N ALA A 142 9.23 -8.03 -2.48
CA ALA A 142 8.88 -8.84 -3.66
C ALA A 142 7.80 -9.93 -3.45
N PHE A 143 7.17 -10.02 -2.27
CA PHE A 143 6.12 -11.00 -1.99
C PHE A 143 4.70 -10.41 -2.05
N CYS A 144 4.52 -9.18 -2.48
CA CYS A 144 3.23 -8.48 -2.49
C CYS A 144 2.11 -9.29 -3.19
N ALA A 145 2.32 -9.73 -4.42
CA ALA A 145 1.33 -10.50 -5.15
C ALA A 145 1.11 -11.91 -4.54
N ASN A 146 2.16 -12.53 -3.99
CA ASN A 146 2.04 -13.81 -3.33
C ASN A 146 1.22 -13.70 -2.04
N ALA A 147 1.45 -12.68 -1.23
CA ALA A 147 0.66 -12.43 -0.03
C ALA A 147 -0.80 -12.11 -0.38
N THR A 148 -1.05 -11.22 -1.36
CA THR A 148 -2.39 -10.88 -1.81
C THR A 148 -3.15 -12.11 -2.33
N THR A 149 -2.54 -12.94 -3.18
CA THR A 149 -3.16 -14.19 -3.63
C THR A 149 -3.38 -15.18 -2.49
N GLY A 150 -2.46 -15.22 -1.52
CA GLY A 150 -2.58 -16.03 -0.31
C GLY A 150 -3.82 -15.69 0.53
N ILE A 151 -4.15 -14.39 0.65
CA ILE A 151 -5.40 -13.92 1.28
C ILE A 151 -6.61 -14.32 0.43
N LEU A 152 -6.63 -13.95 -0.86
CA LEU A 152 -7.77 -14.20 -1.74
C LEU A 152 -8.16 -15.68 -1.79
N ARG A 153 -7.21 -16.59 -1.93
CA ARG A 153 -7.45 -18.05 -2.01
C ARG A 153 -8.10 -18.66 -0.77
N GLN A 154 -8.11 -17.97 0.36
CA GLN A 154 -8.80 -18.40 1.58
C GLN A 154 -10.28 -17.97 1.59
N LEU A 155 -10.71 -17.21 0.59
CA LEU A 155 -12.09 -16.75 0.43
C LEU A 155 -12.84 -17.64 -0.56
N ASP A 156 -14.03 -18.13 -0.21
CA ASP A 156 -14.75 -19.14 -0.99
C ASP A 156 -14.95 -18.73 -2.46
N SER A 157 -15.24 -17.48 -2.75
CA SER A 157 -15.44 -16.98 -4.11
C SER A 157 -14.16 -16.80 -4.91
N PHE A 158 -12.97 -16.93 -4.29
CA PHE A 158 -11.67 -16.66 -4.90
C PHE A 158 -10.75 -17.89 -4.94
N GLN A 159 -11.25 -19.08 -4.64
CA GLN A 159 -10.45 -20.32 -4.61
C GLN A 159 -9.82 -20.67 -5.98
N GLY A 160 -10.38 -20.15 -7.07
CA GLY A 160 -9.83 -20.30 -8.43
C GLY A 160 -8.63 -19.38 -8.74
N VAL A 161 -8.25 -18.46 -7.84
CA VAL A 161 -7.06 -17.62 -8.01
C VAL A 161 -5.81 -18.45 -7.79
N ASP A 162 -4.93 -18.50 -8.79
CA ASP A 162 -3.63 -19.14 -8.67
C ASP A 162 -2.64 -18.27 -7.88
N SER A 163 -1.83 -18.91 -7.04
CA SER A 163 -0.74 -18.21 -6.36
C SER A 163 0.29 -17.70 -7.37
N THR A 164 0.71 -16.45 -7.20
CA THR A 164 1.71 -15.83 -8.09
C THR A 164 2.54 -14.79 -7.35
N PHE A 165 3.80 -14.62 -7.80
CA PHE A 165 4.68 -13.52 -7.38
C PHE A 165 4.60 -12.31 -8.31
N PHE A 166 3.79 -12.38 -9.38
CA PHE A 166 3.73 -11.38 -10.44
C PHE A 166 2.41 -10.60 -10.36
N PRO A 167 2.44 -9.30 -10.00
CA PRO A 167 1.22 -8.48 -9.90
C PRO A 167 0.38 -8.47 -11.19
N ALA A 168 1.01 -8.37 -12.35
CA ALA A 168 0.29 -8.41 -13.64
C ALA A 168 -0.44 -9.74 -13.88
N LYS A 169 0.09 -10.86 -13.37
CA LYS A 169 -0.61 -12.16 -13.47
C LYS A 169 -1.82 -12.22 -12.54
N LEU A 170 -1.71 -11.66 -11.34
CA LEU A 170 -2.86 -11.53 -10.45
C LEU A 170 -3.93 -10.65 -11.10
N MET A 171 -3.57 -9.49 -11.62
CA MET A 171 -4.47 -8.59 -12.33
C MET A 171 -5.22 -9.31 -13.46
N ALA A 172 -4.51 -10.05 -14.31
CA ALA A 172 -5.12 -10.79 -15.42
C ALA A 172 -6.10 -11.88 -14.96
N GLN A 173 -5.84 -12.54 -13.83
CA GLN A 173 -6.77 -13.52 -13.26
C GLN A 173 -8.07 -12.84 -12.80
N LEU A 174 -7.96 -11.66 -12.17
CA LEU A 174 -9.13 -10.94 -11.64
C LEU A 174 -10.00 -10.34 -12.75
N GLU A 175 -9.46 -10.04 -13.93
CA GLU A 175 -10.24 -9.61 -15.10
C GLU A 175 -11.32 -10.61 -15.50
N THR A 176 -11.16 -11.88 -15.16
CA THR A 176 -12.12 -12.95 -15.47
C THR A 176 -13.25 -13.09 -14.45
N PHE A 177 -13.18 -12.37 -13.33
CA PHE A 177 -14.17 -12.47 -12.25
C PHE A 177 -15.50 -11.79 -12.65
N PRO A 178 -16.64 -12.37 -12.25
CA PRO A 178 -17.93 -11.75 -12.52
C PRO A 178 -18.06 -10.42 -11.78
N ASN A 179 -18.65 -9.43 -12.44
CA ASN A 179 -18.94 -8.10 -11.91
C ASN A 179 -17.70 -7.31 -11.46
N VAL A 180 -16.51 -7.65 -11.92
CA VAL A 180 -15.32 -6.82 -11.67
C VAL A 180 -15.47 -5.48 -12.39
N SER A 181 -15.24 -4.40 -11.65
CA SER A 181 -15.13 -3.05 -12.20
C SER A 181 -13.67 -2.66 -12.22
N THR A 182 -13.15 -2.24 -13.37
CA THR A 182 -11.74 -1.87 -13.53
C THR A 182 -11.63 -0.38 -13.85
N THR A 183 -10.86 0.34 -13.03
CA THR A 183 -10.49 1.73 -13.27
C THR A 183 -8.97 1.85 -13.42
N LYS A 184 -8.51 2.91 -14.10
CA LYS A 184 -7.08 3.20 -14.28
C LYS A 184 -6.82 4.66 -13.98
N LEU A 185 -5.80 4.92 -13.15
CA LEU A 185 -5.35 6.27 -12.84
C LEU A 185 -3.95 6.47 -13.41
N PHE A 186 -3.80 7.49 -14.26
CA PHE A 186 -2.53 7.94 -14.82
C PHE A 186 -2.25 9.35 -14.31
N GLU A 187 -1.05 9.55 -13.79
CA GLU A 187 -0.53 10.87 -13.43
C GLU A 187 0.87 11.05 -14.06
N ASN A 188 1.30 12.27 -14.20
CA ASN A 188 2.58 12.59 -14.85
C ASN A 188 3.63 13.12 -13.87
N ASP A 189 3.37 13.02 -12.58
CA ASP A 189 4.28 13.48 -11.56
C ASP A 189 5.54 12.64 -11.52
N ASP A 190 6.68 13.29 -11.35
CA ASP A 190 7.97 12.65 -11.21
C ASP A 190 8.19 12.09 -9.79
N GLY A 191 9.21 11.23 -9.66
CA GLY A 191 9.59 10.61 -8.41
C GLY A 191 8.87 9.30 -8.13
N ASP A 192 9.04 8.81 -6.92
CA ASP A 192 8.42 7.57 -6.42
C ASP A 192 7.36 7.84 -5.35
N VAL A 193 6.82 6.76 -4.76
CA VAL A 193 5.82 6.83 -3.69
C VAL A 193 6.32 7.63 -2.49
N ILE A 194 7.59 7.49 -2.12
CA ILE A 194 8.18 8.19 -0.97
C ILE A 194 8.26 9.69 -1.24
N ASP A 195 8.61 10.09 -2.47
CA ASP A 195 8.63 11.49 -2.88
C ASP A 195 7.21 12.09 -2.85
N ALA A 196 6.20 11.36 -3.33
CA ALA A 196 4.81 11.78 -3.30
C ALA A 196 4.30 11.97 -1.86
N VAL A 197 4.55 11.02 -0.97
CA VAL A 197 4.17 11.10 0.45
C VAL A 197 4.83 12.30 1.13
N ARG A 198 6.14 12.50 0.91
CA ARG A 198 6.89 13.64 1.45
C ARG A 198 6.32 14.98 0.96
N ALA A 199 6.00 15.08 -0.33
CA ALA A 199 5.37 16.28 -0.91
C ALA A 199 4.00 16.57 -0.27
N GLY A 200 3.17 15.55 -0.09
CA GLY A 200 1.88 15.63 0.60
C GLY A 200 2.01 16.06 2.07
N GLN A 201 2.98 15.53 2.79
CA GLN A 201 3.28 15.92 4.17
C GLN A 201 3.72 17.39 4.25
N LEU A 202 4.59 17.84 3.37
CA LEU A 202 5.04 19.23 3.31
C LEU A 202 3.90 20.19 2.96
N ALA A 203 3.01 19.82 2.04
CA ALA A 203 1.83 20.61 1.68
C ALA A 203 0.82 20.73 2.83
N ALA A 204 0.76 19.73 3.72
CA ALA A 204 -0.13 19.74 4.89
C ALA A 204 0.41 20.53 6.09
N LEU A 205 1.69 20.97 6.05
CA LEU A 205 2.23 21.84 7.10
C LEU A 205 1.57 23.21 7.06
N PRO A 206 1.34 23.88 8.23
CA PRO A 206 0.86 25.25 8.26
C PRO A 206 1.81 26.14 7.44
N GLN A 207 1.29 26.77 6.38
CA GLN A 207 2.08 27.71 5.60
C GLN A 207 2.46 28.90 6.48
N PRO A 208 3.72 29.39 6.44
CA PRO A 208 4.10 30.61 7.15
C PRO A 208 3.20 31.74 6.65
N GLN A 209 2.50 32.40 7.61
CA GLN A 209 1.64 33.56 7.29
C GLN A 209 2.49 34.57 6.60
N GLN A 210 2.16 34.93 5.37
CA GLN A 210 2.83 36.04 4.67
C GLN A 210 2.54 37.31 5.45
N PRO A 211 3.56 38.14 5.76
CA PRO A 211 3.35 39.41 6.44
C PRO A 211 2.49 40.32 5.54
N GLY A 212 1.23 40.54 5.93
CA GLY A 212 0.28 41.42 5.23
C GLY A 212 -1.13 40.87 5.03
N GLN A 213 -1.40 39.59 5.28
CA GLN A 213 -2.79 39.08 5.31
C GLN A 213 -3.35 39.16 6.74
N ALA A 214 -3.92 40.30 7.10
CA ALA A 214 -4.76 40.44 8.28
C ALA A 214 -6.02 39.58 8.05
N GLY A 215 -6.23 38.58 8.91
CA GLY A 215 -7.43 37.76 8.88
C GLY A 215 -8.70 38.63 9.06
N PRO A 216 -9.89 38.13 8.67
CA PRO A 216 -11.15 38.92 8.63
C PRO A 216 -11.74 39.24 10.01
N PHE A 217 -10.97 39.22 11.10
CA PHE A 217 -11.43 39.48 12.47
C PHE A 217 -10.55 40.52 13.18
N ALA A 218 -10.47 41.74 12.63
CA ALA A 218 -9.96 42.87 13.36
C ALA A 218 -10.92 44.07 13.23
N GLU A 219 -12.20 43.87 13.46
CA GLU A 219 -13.13 44.95 13.73
C GLU A 219 -13.38 45.01 15.24
N VAL A 220 -12.50 45.78 15.92
CA VAL A 220 -12.72 46.13 17.32
C VAL A 220 -13.93 47.05 17.37
N ARG A 221 -15.06 46.50 17.81
CA ARG A 221 -16.27 47.24 18.12
C ARG A 221 -15.93 48.26 19.24
N LYS A 222 -15.80 49.52 18.93
CA LYS A 222 -15.86 50.59 19.91
C LYS A 222 -17.24 50.63 20.55
N LEU A 223 -17.30 50.26 21.81
CA LEU A 223 -18.48 50.46 22.62
C LEU A 223 -18.55 51.94 23.04
N PRO A 224 -19.77 52.51 23.19
CA PRO A 224 -20.00 53.92 23.53
C PRO A 224 -19.61 54.27 24.96
#